data_2258f06b6b7173bac701fff5a6996523
#
_entry.id   2258f06b6b7173bac701fff5a6996523
#
_cell.length_a   1.000
_cell.length_b   1.000
_cell.length_c   1.000
_cell.angle_alpha   90.00
_cell.angle_beta   90.00
_cell.angle_gamma   90.00
#
_symmetry.space_group_name_H-M   'P 1'
#
loop_
_entity.id
_entity.type
_entity.pdbx_description
1 polymer ?
#
loop_
_entity_poly.entity_id
_entity_poly.type
_entity_poly.pdbx_seq_one_letter_code
_entity_poly.pdbx_strand_id
1 'polypeptide(L)'
;MFSRRNFLWTSSAAAMFAFQSSGKAQQTAETVSTENSLPAAIAALPNLSSQPKPFTNEERLARIERARELMSANKIDAIILSNNATSSVYFANIRFGSSERFWALIIPAKAKPFVVCPAFEEDRARELLSTGPFAKDADILTWQEDESPFELVVQGLKDRGLSSGTVGLDENMKFIFADSIAKAGPQLHLVSAVPVTAGCRMIKDAHEIDCIRLAGRATLLVYRAVYQSLQEGMTTRDVRKLIQAAYQKVGFEGEASLNIGEFTASPHGSTQPQSIREGTILMLDDGCMVEGYTSDITRTFVLGKATDKMKAVFNIVHKAQSAAVSAAKPGAPLANVDAAARKVVIDAGYGPGFKYFTHRVGHGMGMDMHEWPYFVRNNMFGWELHPVLKPNMVLSDEPGIYIRGEFGVRLEDDLHTTENGAELLTPQSPSLEDPFANLS
;
A
#
# COMPACT_ATOMS: atom_id res chain seq x y z
N MET A 1 -10.71 49.89 28.96
CA MET A 1 -9.39 50.41 29.45
C MET A 1 -8.44 49.25 29.41
N PHE A 2 -7.59 49.19 28.42
CA PHE A 2 -6.18 48.86 28.46
C PHE A 2 -5.63 48.83 27.03
N SER A 3 -4.58 49.45 26.90
CA SER A 3 -3.80 50.14 25.91
C SER A 3 -3.21 49.26 24.79
N ARG A 4 -3.22 49.83 23.58
CA ARG A 4 -2.45 49.42 22.40
C ARG A 4 -0.93 49.58 22.69
N ARG A 5 -0.10 48.64 22.23
CA ARG A 5 1.33 48.88 22.00
C ARG A 5 1.74 48.35 20.60
N ASN A 6 2.22 49.26 19.81
CA ASN A 6 2.82 49.13 18.50
C ASN A 6 4.08 48.26 18.56
N PHE A 7 4.32 47.46 17.51
CA PHE A 7 5.62 46.88 17.22
C PHE A 7 6.09 47.43 15.85
N LEU A 8 7.21 48.14 15.92
CA LEU A 8 7.83 48.83 14.78
C LEU A 8 8.66 47.86 13.94
N TRP A 9 8.59 48.02 12.65
CA TRP A 9 9.50 47.48 11.65
C TRP A 9 10.83 48.27 11.69
N THR A 10 11.96 47.55 11.74
CA THR A 10 13.27 48.13 11.40
C THR A 10 13.89 47.32 10.27
N SER A 11 13.94 47.98 9.12
CA SER A 11 14.79 47.65 7.98
C SER A 11 16.27 47.93 8.34
N SER A 12 17.16 47.03 8.03
CA SER A 12 18.61 47.27 8.04
C SER A 12 19.20 47.04 6.66
N ALA A 13 19.78 48.11 6.14
CA ALA A 13 20.40 48.23 4.87
C ALA A 13 21.77 47.51 4.75
N ALA A 14 22.10 47.15 3.50
CA ALA A 14 23.37 46.62 3.07
C ALA A 14 24.57 47.55 3.33
N ALA A 15 25.69 47.01 3.71
CA ALA A 15 27.00 47.63 3.57
C ALA A 15 27.95 46.69 2.85
N MET A 16 28.31 47.10 1.61
CA MET A 16 29.46 46.56 0.87
C MET A 16 30.73 47.07 1.48
N PHE A 17 31.65 46.15 1.73
CA PHE A 17 33.07 46.49 1.88
C PHE A 17 33.90 45.64 0.93
N ALA A 18 34.49 46.32 -0.06
CA ALA A 18 35.53 45.79 -0.90
C ALA A 18 36.88 45.89 -0.14
N PHE A 19 37.61 44.81 -0.08
CA PHE A 19 39.05 44.85 0.21
C PHE A 19 39.77 44.02 -0.87
N GLN A 20 40.56 44.72 -1.70
CA GLN A 20 41.63 44.16 -2.49
C GLN A 20 42.90 43.98 -1.63
N SER A 21 43.49 42.80 -1.66
CA SER A 21 44.95 42.68 -1.69
C SER A 21 45.41 41.28 -2.01
N SER A 22 46.21 41.22 -2.98
CA SER A 22 47.06 40.19 -3.54
C SER A 22 47.75 39.26 -2.54
N GLY A 23 47.71 37.94 -2.89
CA GLY A 23 48.54 36.90 -2.28
C GLY A 23 48.35 35.59 -3.02
N LYS A 24 49.23 35.31 -4.00
CA LYS A 24 49.30 33.99 -4.67
C LYS A 24 49.75 32.95 -3.64
N ALA A 25 48.85 32.08 -3.23
CA ALA A 25 49.20 30.78 -2.70
C ALA A 25 48.46 29.74 -3.58
N GLN A 26 49.23 29.02 -4.37
CA GLN A 26 48.79 27.86 -5.12
C GLN A 26 48.49 26.74 -4.10
N GLN A 27 47.24 26.63 -3.69
CA GLN A 27 46.71 25.41 -3.06
C GLN A 27 46.09 24.55 -4.19
N THR A 28 46.79 23.49 -4.49
CA THR A 28 46.20 22.36 -5.23
C THR A 28 44.99 21.88 -4.48
N ALA A 29 43.79 22.28 -4.93
CA ALA A 29 42.55 21.67 -4.49
C ALA A 29 42.57 20.25 -5.07
N GLU A 30 42.93 19.27 -4.25
CA GLU A 30 42.49 17.91 -4.46
C GLU A 30 40.97 17.93 -4.33
N THR A 31 40.30 17.99 -5.46
CA THR A 31 38.87 17.63 -5.55
C THR A 31 38.80 16.14 -5.23
N VAL A 32 38.60 15.82 -3.96
CA VAL A 32 38.10 14.52 -3.56
C VAL A 32 36.65 14.46 -4.03
N SER A 33 36.44 14.06 -5.25
CA SER A 33 35.18 13.56 -5.75
C SER A 33 34.98 12.19 -5.13
N THR A 34 34.45 12.13 -3.92
CA THR A 34 33.78 10.94 -3.44
C THR A 34 32.44 10.89 -4.19
N GLU A 35 32.47 10.51 -5.47
CA GLU A 35 31.36 9.80 -6.05
C GLU A 35 31.16 8.56 -5.17
N ASN A 36 30.13 8.59 -4.30
CA ASN A 36 29.67 7.40 -3.60
C ASN A 36 29.18 6.42 -4.67
N SER A 37 30.08 5.59 -5.19
CA SER A 37 29.70 4.50 -6.09
C SER A 37 28.76 3.58 -5.32
N LEU A 38 27.63 3.24 -5.93
CA LEU A 38 26.67 2.28 -5.36
C LEU A 38 27.40 0.97 -5.00
N PRO A 39 27.03 0.29 -3.91
CA PRO A 39 27.50 -1.05 -3.64
C PRO A 39 27.35 -1.96 -4.86
N ALA A 40 28.33 -2.82 -5.10
CA ALA A 40 28.39 -3.65 -6.31
C ALA A 40 27.10 -4.47 -6.53
N ALA A 41 26.51 -5.01 -5.46
CA ALA A 41 25.27 -5.77 -5.52
C ALA A 41 24.08 -4.92 -6.01
N ILE A 42 23.99 -3.65 -5.59
CA ILE A 42 22.94 -2.72 -6.04
C ILE A 42 23.23 -2.25 -7.47
N ALA A 43 24.47 -1.96 -7.80
CA ALA A 43 24.85 -1.55 -9.15
C ALA A 43 24.55 -2.63 -10.21
N ALA A 44 24.61 -3.91 -9.84
CA ALA A 44 24.33 -5.07 -10.70
C ALA A 44 22.83 -5.37 -10.87
N LEU A 45 21.92 -4.69 -10.19
CA LEU A 45 20.48 -4.94 -10.32
C LEU A 45 19.98 -4.65 -11.74
N PRO A 46 19.14 -5.53 -12.31
CA PRO A 46 18.54 -5.28 -13.62
C PRO A 46 17.45 -4.20 -13.51
N ASN A 47 17.26 -3.42 -14.58
CA ASN A 47 16.10 -2.57 -14.71
C ASN A 47 14.90 -3.40 -15.24
N LEU A 48 13.78 -3.36 -14.55
CA LEU A 48 12.57 -4.13 -14.87
C LEU A 48 11.43 -3.25 -15.38
N SER A 49 11.60 -1.93 -15.48
CA SER A 49 10.54 -0.96 -15.80
C SER A 49 9.86 -1.17 -17.15
N SER A 50 10.46 -1.92 -18.07
CA SER A 50 9.88 -2.23 -19.37
C SER A 50 9.06 -3.53 -19.40
N GLN A 51 8.98 -4.27 -18.29
CA GLN A 51 8.27 -5.57 -18.25
C GLN A 51 6.76 -5.43 -18.05
N PRO A 52 6.24 -4.52 -17.21
CA PRO A 52 4.81 -4.39 -17.03
C PRO A 52 4.13 -3.83 -18.28
N LYS A 53 2.88 -4.22 -18.46
CA LYS A 53 2.00 -3.66 -19.49
C LYS A 53 0.99 -2.74 -18.81
N PRO A 54 0.68 -1.56 -19.38
CA PRO A 54 -0.38 -0.72 -18.85
C PRO A 54 -1.76 -1.39 -18.99
N PHE A 55 -2.64 -1.17 -18.01
CA PHE A 55 -4.03 -1.62 -18.12
C PHE A 55 -4.77 -0.89 -19.21
N THR A 56 -5.47 -1.64 -20.07
CA THR A 56 -6.24 -1.10 -21.19
C THR A 56 -7.61 -0.55 -20.75
N ASN A 57 -8.23 0.24 -21.62
CA ASN A 57 -9.58 0.75 -21.38
C ASN A 57 -10.63 -0.38 -21.44
N GLU A 58 -10.41 -1.44 -22.22
CA GLU A 58 -11.27 -2.62 -22.29
C GLU A 58 -11.29 -3.37 -20.96
N GLU A 59 -10.12 -3.57 -20.31
CA GLU A 59 -10.04 -4.17 -18.98
C GLU A 59 -10.78 -3.30 -17.94
N ARG A 60 -10.62 -1.99 -17.99
CA ARG A 60 -11.33 -1.07 -17.10
C ARG A 60 -12.85 -1.08 -17.32
N LEU A 61 -13.30 -1.17 -18.57
CA LEU A 61 -14.73 -1.31 -18.88
C LEU A 61 -15.29 -2.63 -18.33
N ALA A 62 -14.56 -3.74 -18.43
CA ALA A 62 -14.96 -5.01 -17.83
C ALA A 62 -15.09 -4.90 -16.30
N ARG A 63 -14.18 -4.17 -15.63
CA ARG A 63 -14.27 -3.86 -14.19
C ARG A 63 -15.52 -3.05 -13.85
N ILE A 64 -15.90 -2.10 -14.69
CA ILE A 64 -17.10 -1.27 -14.49
C ILE A 64 -18.36 -2.13 -14.65
N GLU A 65 -18.41 -3.02 -15.64
CA GLU A 65 -19.56 -3.95 -15.78
C GLU A 65 -19.65 -4.87 -14.55
N ARG A 66 -18.51 -5.36 -14.04
CA ARG A 66 -18.47 -6.10 -12.79
C ARG A 66 -19.00 -5.28 -11.61
N ALA A 67 -18.65 -4.00 -11.51
CA ALA A 67 -19.19 -3.11 -10.48
C ALA A 67 -20.72 -2.96 -10.61
N ARG A 68 -21.25 -2.84 -11.82
CA ARG A 68 -22.70 -2.75 -12.08
C ARG A 68 -23.44 -4.02 -11.68
N GLU A 69 -22.87 -5.19 -11.93
CA GLU A 69 -23.42 -6.47 -11.44
C GLU A 69 -23.49 -6.50 -9.91
N LEU A 70 -22.40 -6.08 -9.23
CA LEU A 70 -22.34 -6.02 -7.78
C LEU A 70 -23.28 -4.95 -7.21
N MET A 71 -23.40 -3.80 -7.84
CA MET A 71 -24.42 -2.80 -7.49
C MET A 71 -25.82 -3.39 -7.55
N SER A 72 -26.15 -4.08 -8.62
CA SER A 72 -27.46 -4.73 -8.79
C SER A 72 -27.71 -5.78 -7.69
N ALA A 73 -26.73 -6.63 -7.41
CA ALA A 73 -26.79 -7.67 -6.39
C ALA A 73 -26.98 -7.11 -4.97
N ASN A 74 -26.38 -5.94 -4.69
CA ASN A 74 -26.42 -5.28 -3.38
C ASN A 74 -27.47 -4.16 -3.30
N LYS A 75 -28.30 -3.98 -4.33
CA LYS A 75 -29.33 -2.93 -4.40
C LYS A 75 -28.77 -1.51 -4.21
N ILE A 76 -27.61 -1.25 -4.79
CA ILE A 76 -26.94 0.05 -4.83
C ILE A 76 -27.20 0.64 -6.23
N ASP A 77 -27.73 1.87 -6.28
CA ASP A 77 -28.13 2.51 -7.53
C ASP A 77 -27.02 3.37 -8.15
N ALA A 78 -26.06 3.81 -7.32
CA ALA A 78 -24.85 4.52 -7.75
C ALA A 78 -23.75 4.37 -6.71
N ILE A 79 -22.48 4.52 -7.12
CA ILE A 79 -21.35 4.70 -6.22
C ILE A 79 -20.69 6.06 -6.43
N ILE A 80 -20.21 6.68 -5.36
CA ILE A 80 -19.47 7.93 -5.36
C ILE A 80 -18.06 7.65 -4.86
N LEU A 81 -17.07 7.90 -5.72
CA LEU A 81 -15.66 7.71 -5.48
C LEU A 81 -15.00 9.09 -5.34
N SER A 82 -14.56 9.42 -4.14
CA SER A 82 -14.01 10.75 -3.82
C SER A 82 -12.52 10.87 -4.17
N ASN A 83 -11.94 12.03 -3.89
CA ASN A 83 -10.58 12.45 -4.25
C ASN A 83 -9.50 11.35 -4.14
N ASN A 84 -9.51 10.60 -3.04
CA ASN A 84 -8.46 9.62 -2.72
C ASN A 84 -8.91 8.17 -2.88
N ALA A 85 -10.04 7.93 -3.52
CA ALA A 85 -10.53 6.57 -3.72
C ALA A 85 -9.62 5.82 -4.69
N THR A 86 -8.92 4.80 -4.24
CA THR A 86 -8.13 3.88 -5.08
C THR A 86 -8.99 3.28 -6.18
N SER A 87 -10.27 3.07 -5.89
CA SER A 87 -11.25 2.59 -6.87
C SER A 87 -11.46 3.55 -8.06
N SER A 88 -11.17 4.85 -7.93
CA SER A 88 -11.17 5.79 -9.08
C SER A 88 -10.06 5.45 -10.08
N VAL A 89 -8.90 5.02 -9.60
CA VAL A 89 -7.80 4.54 -10.46
C VAL A 89 -8.16 3.18 -11.06
N TYR A 90 -8.68 2.28 -10.25
CA TYR A 90 -9.08 0.94 -10.66
C TYR A 90 -10.08 0.94 -11.82
N PHE A 91 -11.15 1.76 -11.71
CA PHE A 91 -12.20 1.82 -12.73
C PHE A 91 -11.88 2.74 -13.89
N ALA A 92 -11.24 3.88 -13.63
CA ALA A 92 -11.21 4.98 -14.59
C ALA A 92 -9.81 5.55 -14.87
N ASN A 93 -8.76 5.04 -14.26
CA ASN A 93 -7.41 5.58 -14.34
C ASN A 93 -7.29 7.04 -13.84
N ILE A 94 -8.14 7.44 -12.92
CA ILE A 94 -8.20 8.83 -12.44
C ILE A 94 -7.55 8.93 -11.06
N ARG A 95 -6.54 9.79 -10.93
CA ARG A 95 -5.96 10.22 -9.65
C ARG A 95 -6.31 11.69 -9.43
N PHE A 96 -7.35 11.93 -8.65
CA PHE A 96 -7.60 13.27 -8.14
C PHE A 96 -6.57 13.61 -7.06
N GLY A 97 -6.07 14.83 -7.06
CA GLY A 97 -5.19 15.30 -5.99
C GLY A 97 -5.91 15.34 -4.64
N SER A 98 -5.13 15.30 -3.56
CA SER A 98 -5.66 15.50 -2.20
C SER A 98 -5.75 16.98 -1.89
N SER A 99 -6.97 17.48 -1.62
CA SER A 99 -7.23 18.84 -1.13
C SER A 99 -8.45 18.84 -0.20
N GLU A 100 -8.82 20.00 0.32
CA GLU A 100 -10.06 20.22 1.04
C GLU A 100 -11.27 20.24 0.09
N ARG A 101 -11.06 20.54 -1.20
CA ARG A 101 -12.11 20.64 -2.20
C ARG A 101 -12.66 19.27 -2.58
N PHE A 102 -13.95 19.25 -2.85
CA PHE A 102 -14.62 18.03 -3.24
C PHE A 102 -14.44 17.74 -4.73
N TRP A 103 -13.85 16.59 -5.01
CA TRP A 103 -13.84 15.94 -6.31
C TRP A 103 -14.50 14.57 -6.18
N ALA A 104 -15.26 14.15 -7.15
CA ALA A 104 -15.78 12.80 -7.17
C ALA A 104 -16.03 12.31 -8.59
N LEU A 105 -15.79 11.02 -8.80
CA LEU A 105 -16.32 10.23 -9.90
C LEU A 105 -17.57 9.52 -9.42
N ILE A 106 -18.69 9.74 -10.09
CA ILE A 106 -19.96 9.09 -9.78
C ILE A 106 -20.28 8.10 -10.90
N ILE A 107 -20.50 6.83 -10.52
CA ILE A 107 -20.84 5.73 -11.44
C ILE A 107 -22.23 5.23 -11.10
N PRO A 108 -23.27 5.63 -11.85
CA PRO A 108 -24.62 5.06 -11.71
C PRO A 108 -24.66 3.61 -12.24
N ALA A 109 -25.51 2.77 -11.66
CA ALA A 109 -25.69 1.39 -12.10
C ALA A 109 -26.19 1.26 -13.53
N LYS A 110 -27.02 2.20 -14.02
CA LYS A 110 -27.70 2.12 -15.32
C LYS A 110 -27.53 3.33 -16.21
N ALA A 111 -26.83 4.37 -15.77
CA ALA A 111 -26.73 5.62 -16.50
C ALA A 111 -25.26 5.99 -16.76
N LYS A 112 -25.07 7.07 -17.52
CA LYS A 112 -23.77 7.63 -17.85
C LYS A 112 -23.06 8.12 -16.57
N PRO A 113 -21.76 7.81 -16.37
CA PRO A 113 -20.99 8.35 -15.27
C PRO A 113 -20.77 9.85 -15.42
N PHE A 114 -20.44 10.49 -14.30
CA PHE A 114 -20.08 11.92 -14.31
C PHE A 114 -19.04 12.22 -13.24
N VAL A 115 -18.33 13.33 -13.46
CA VAL A 115 -17.38 13.88 -12.50
C VAL A 115 -17.93 15.17 -11.93
N VAL A 116 -17.75 15.41 -10.64
CA VAL A 116 -17.98 16.70 -9.99
C VAL A 116 -16.64 17.25 -9.55
N CYS A 117 -16.30 18.48 -9.99
CA CYS A 117 -15.02 19.10 -9.67
C CYS A 117 -15.14 20.63 -9.56
N PRO A 118 -14.15 21.34 -8.95
CA PRO A 118 -14.09 22.80 -9.01
C PRO A 118 -14.01 23.31 -10.45
N ALA A 119 -14.69 24.40 -10.75
CA ALA A 119 -14.75 24.94 -12.11
C ALA A 119 -13.38 25.35 -12.68
N PHE A 120 -12.48 25.85 -11.85
CA PHE A 120 -11.12 26.22 -12.28
C PHE A 120 -10.21 25.01 -12.57
N GLU A 121 -10.65 23.78 -12.23
CA GLU A 121 -9.93 22.52 -12.51
C GLU A 121 -10.61 21.69 -13.62
N GLU A 122 -11.57 22.23 -14.35
CA GLU A 122 -12.29 21.51 -15.41
C GLU A 122 -11.36 20.94 -16.48
N ASP A 123 -10.38 21.73 -16.95
CA ASP A 123 -9.42 21.28 -17.96
C ASP A 123 -8.61 20.08 -17.46
N ARG A 124 -8.19 20.10 -16.20
CA ARG A 124 -7.52 18.97 -15.57
C ARG A 124 -8.44 17.73 -15.48
N ALA A 125 -9.72 17.92 -15.19
CA ALA A 125 -10.68 16.81 -15.19
C ALA A 125 -10.79 16.18 -16.58
N ARG A 126 -10.81 16.98 -17.64
CA ARG A 126 -10.83 16.52 -19.03
C ARG A 126 -9.57 15.75 -19.40
N GLU A 127 -8.39 16.24 -19.01
CA GLU A 127 -7.12 15.55 -19.22
C GLU A 127 -7.11 14.18 -18.52
N LEU A 128 -7.50 14.11 -17.26
CA LEU A 128 -7.56 12.87 -16.49
C LEU A 128 -8.53 11.85 -17.12
N LEU A 129 -9.73 12.28 -17.48
CA LEU A 129 -10.72 11.43 -18.15
C LEU A 129 -10.21 10.93 -19.50
N SER A 130 -9.41 11.72 -20.23
CA SER A 130 -8.90 11.34 -21.55
C SER A 130 -8.01 10.08 -21.54
N THR A 131 -7.42 9.77 -20.41
CA THR A 131 -6.52 8.60 -20.22
C THR A 131 -7.26 7.33 -19.86
N GLY A 132 -8.57 7.41 -19.59
CA GLY A 132 -9.39 6.30 -19.10
C GLY A 132 -10.57 5.95 -20.01
N PRO A 133 -11.38 4.98 -19.60
CA PRO A 133 -12.51 4.47 -20.42
C PRO A 133 -13.64 5.47 -20.58
N PHE A 134 -13.67 6.53 -19.79
CA PHE A 134 -14.74 7.54 -19.79
C PHE A 134 -14.42 8.81 -20.61
N ALA A 135 -13.36 8.82 -21.39
CA ALA A 135 -12.90 9.97 -22.14
C ALA A 135 -13.99 10.71 -22.94
N LYS A 136 -14.96 9.96 -23.51
CA LYS A 136 -16.08 10.49 -24.31
C LYS A 136 -17.43 10.35 -23.62
N ASP A 137 -17.49 9.57 -22.55
CA ASP A 137 -18.78 9.14 -21.98
C ASP A 137 -19.10 9.77 -20.62
N ALA A 138 -18.13 10.32 -19.89
CA ALA A 138 -18.42 11.04 -18.65
C ALA A 138 -18.76 12.51 -18.90
N ASP A 139 -19.78 13.00 -18.21
CA ASP A 139 -20.02 14.44 -18.10
C ASP A 139 -19.17 15.04 -16.99
N ILE A 140 -18.78 16.30 -17.14
CA ILE A 140 -18.10 17.05 -16.10
C ILE A 140 -19.06 18.12 -15.60
N LEU A 141 -19.41 18.07 -14.33
CA LEU A 141 -20.20 19.07 -13.63
C LEU A 141 -19.27 19.87 -12.73
N THR A 142 -19.28 21.18 -12.89
CA THR A 142 -18.36 22.06 -12.18
C THR A 142 -19.09 22.96 -11.19
N TRP A 143 -18.42 23.30 -10.09
CA TRP A 143 -18.91 24.19 -9.05
C TRP A 143 -17.94 25.35 -8.81
N GLN A 144 -18.46 26.53 -8.50
CA GLN A 144 -17.67 27.70 -8.09
C GLN A 144 -17.40 27.66 -6.58
N GLU A 145 -16.37 28.39 -6.13
CA GLU A 145 -15.95 28.40 -4.73
C GLU A 145 -17.04 28.81 -3.71
N ASP A 146 -18.10 29.46 -4.16
CA ASP A 146 -19.27 29.89 -3.38
C ASP A 146 -20.52 29.01 -3.63
N GLU A 147 -20.39 27.90 -4.38
CA GLU A 147 -21.47 26.96 -4.67
C GLU A 147 -21.31 25.65 -3.89
N SER A 148 -22.40 24.91 -3.77
CA SER A 148 -22.42 23.59 -3.11
C SER A 148 -22.12 22.46 -4.10
N PRO A 149 -20.95 21.81 -4.02
CA PRO A 149 -20.67 20.63 -4.86
C PRO A 149 -21.61 19.44 -4.53
N PHE A 150 -22.16 19.41 -3.34
CA PHE A 150 -23.01 18.31 -2.88
C PHE A 150 -24.42 18.40 -3.47
N GLU A 151 -24.96 19.62 -3.63
CA GLU A 151 -26.20 19.84 -4.38
C GLU A 151 -26.02 19.47 -5.85
N LEU A 152 -24.84 19.73 -6.42
CA LEU A 152 -24.51 19.37 -7.79
C LEU A 152 -24.44 17.85 -7.97
N VAL A 153 -23.91 17.10 -7.00
CA VAL A 153 -23.96 15.62 -7.00
C VAL A 153 -25.40 15.13 -7.04
N VAL A 154 -26.26 15.68 -6.17
CA VAL A 154 -27.68 15.30 -6.10
C VAL A 154 -28.40 15.64 -7.40
N GLN A 155 -28.14 16.80 -7.98
CA GLN A 155 -28.72 17.21 -9.25
C GLN A 155 -28.24 16.31 -10.40
N GLY A 156 -26.95 16.00 -10.46
CA GLY A 156 -26.39 15.08 -11.47
C GLY A 156 -26.96 13.66 -11.38
N LEU A 157 -27.30 13.17 -10.19
CA LEU A 157 -28.02 11.91 -9.99
C LEU A 157 -29.48 12.01 -10.48
N LYS A 158 -30.18 13.11 -10.15
CA LYS A 158 -31.57 13.35 -10.62
C LYS A 158 -31.66 13.44 -12.15
N ASP A 159 -30.74 14.10 -12.82
CA ASP A 159 -30.67 14.23 -14.27
C ASP A 159 -30.51 12.85 -14.97
N ARG A 160 -30.02 11.85 -14.20
CA ARG A 160 -29.86 10.47 -14.63
C ARG A 160 -30.99 9.53 -14.15
N GLY A 161 -32.09 10.12 -13.67
CA GLY A 161 -33.26 9.40 -13.23
C GLY A 161 -33.20 8.85 -11.82
N LEU A 162 -32.19 9.24 -11.02
CA LEU A 162 -32.02 8.80 -9.63
C LEU A 162 -32.38 9.93 -8.67
N SER A 163 -33.68 10.19 -8.50
CA SER A 163 -34.20 11.18 -7.56
C SER A 163 -34.26 10.70 -6.11
N SER A 164 -34.28 9.39 -5.91
CA SER A 164 -34.21 8.69 -4.63
C SER A 164 -33.58 7.33 -4.89
N GLY A 165 -33.00 6.69 -3.87
CA GLY A 165 -32.37 5.39 -4.01
C GLY A 165 -31.18 5.22 -3.08
N THR A 166 -30.48 4.11 -3.24
CA THR A 166 -29.32 3.76 -2.41
C THR A 166 -28.03 4.16 -3.11
N VAL A 167 -27.21 4.97 -2.45
CA VAL A 167 -25.93 5.46 -2.99
C VAL A 167 -24.78 5.00 -2.11
N GLY A 168 -23.85 4.23 -2.69
CA GLY A 168 -22.65 3.76 -2.02
C GLY A 168 -21.56 4.83 -2.00
N LEU A 169 -20.99 5.09 -0.86
CA LEU A 169 -19.84 5.97 -0.69
C LEU A 169 -18.57 5.14 -0.51
N ASP A 170 -17.48 5.56 -1.15
CA ASP A 170 -16.20 4.87 -0.99
C ASP A 170 -15.72 4.90 0.47
N GLU A 171 -14.89 3.93 0.84
CA GLU A 171 -14.40 3.70 2.20
C GLU A 171 -13.53 4.85 2.74
N ASN A 172 -12.95 5.67 1.85
CA ASN A 172 -12.10 6.81 2.21
C ASN A 172 -12.82 8.14 2.17
N MET A 173 -14.15 8.15 1.95
CA MET A 173 -14.96 9.37 1.92
C MET A 173 -14.84 10.12 3.25
N LYS A 174 -14.40 11.38 3.19
CA LYS A 174 -14.39 12.24 4.38
C LYS A 174 -15.80 12.36 4.95
N PHE A 175 -15.94 12.21 6.27
CA PHE A 175 -17.25 12.31 6.92
C PHE A 175 -17.99 13.60 6.59
N ILE A 176 -17.28 14.74 6.52
CA ILE A 176 -17.89 16.03 6.15
C ILE A 176 -18.53 16.01 4.76
N PHE A 177 -17.96 15.27 3.82
CA PHE A 177 -18.53 15.14 2.47
C PHE A 177 -19.78 14.25 2.50
N ALA A 178 -19.71 13.12 3.20
CA ALA A 178 -20.84 12.22 3.36
C ALA A 178 -22.03 12.91 4.05
N ASP A 179 -21.80 13.64 5.15
CA ASP A 179 -22.81 14.42 5.87
C ASP A 179 -23.43 15.54 5.00
N SER A 180 -22.58 16.20 4.19
CA SER A 180 -23.06 17.26 3.28
C SER A 180 -23.90 16.70 2.13
N ILE A 181 -23.54 15.56 1.56
CA ILE A 181 -24.35 14.85 0.54
C ILE A 181 -25.68 14.41 1.15
N ALA A 182 -25.69 13.86 2.38
CA ALA A 182 -26.93 13.49 3.07
C ALA A 182 -27.88 14.67 3.29
N LYS A 183 -27.34 15.85 3.64
CA LYS A 183 -28.11 17.07 3.81
C LYS A 183 -28.66 17.63 2.50
N ALA A 184 -27.87 17.58 1.43
CA ALA A 184 -28.28 18.04 0.10
C ALA A 184 -29.32 17.11 -0.54
N GLY A 185 -29.24 15.80 -0.27
CA GLY A 185 -30.12 14.77 -0.83
C GLY A 185 -30.78 13.90 0.24
N PRO A 186 -31.67 14.42 1.09
CA PRO A 186 -32.26 13.64 2.20
C PRO A 186 -33.12 12.45 1.73
N GLN A 187 -33.46 12.38 0.44
CA GLN A 187 -34.16 11.27 -0.18
C GLN A 187 -33.22 10.12 -0.63
N LEU A 188 -31.89 10.32 -0.56
CA LEU A 188 -30.90 9.30 -0.86
C LEU A 188 -30.56 8.51 0.40
N HIS A 189 -30.51 7.19 0.26
CA HIS A 189 -30.04 6.31 1.32
C HIS A 189 -28.54 6.05 1.12
N LEU A 190 -27.70 6.68 1.94
CA LEU A 190 -26.25 6.53 1.84
C LEU A 190 -25.78 5.28 2.57
N VAL A 191 -24.98 4.46 1.90
CA VAL A 191 -24.41 3.20 2.40
C VAL A 191 -22.92 3.12 2.05
N SER A 192 -22.22 2.13 2.61
CA SER A 192 -20.84 1.82 2.16
C SER A 192 -20.84 1.24 0.74
N ALA A 193 -19.92 1.71 -0.11
CA ALA A 193 -19.67 1.12 -1.43
C ALA A 193 -18.82 -0.15 -1.39
N VAL A 194 -18.28 -0.55 -0.23
CA VAL A 194 -17.37 -1.70 -0.06
C VAL A 194 -17.88 -2.99 -0.71
N PRO A 195 -19.18 -3.36 -0.67
CA PRO A 195 -19.65 -4.54 -1.40
C PRO A 195 -19.40 -4.49 -2.91
N VAL A 196 -19.24 -3.29 -3.48
CA VAL A 196 -18.93 -3.07 -4.90
C VAL A 196 -17.44 -2.84 -5.10
N THR A 197 -16.84 -1.88 -4.42
CA THR A 197 -15.43 -1.49 -4.58
C THR A 197 -14.48 -2.62 -4.19
N ALA A 198 -14.58 -3.13 -2.96
CA ALA A 198 -13.82 -4.28 -2.51
C ALA A 198 -14.27 -5.57 -3.21
N GLY A 199 -15.57 -5.72 -3.49
CA GLY A 199 -16.10 -6.87 -4.22
C GLY A 199 -15.50 -7.05 -5.62
N CYS A 200 -15.16 -5.95 -6.31
CA CYS A 200 -14.42 -5.98 -7.58
C CYS A 200 -12.94 -6.33 -7.36
N ARG A 201 -12.27 -5.62 -6.46
CA ARG A 201 -10.81 -5.69 -6.27
C ARG A 201 -10.34 -6.97 -5.58
N MET A 202 -11.22 -7.60 -4.81
CA MET A 202 -10.93 -8.81 -4.05
C MET A 202 -10.53 -10.01 -4.93
N ILE A 203 -11.13 -10.14 -6.12
CA ILE A 203 -10.84 -11.19 -7.09
C ILE A 203 -10.03 -10.59 -8.23
N LYS A 204 -8.77 -10.93 -8.30
CA LYS A 204 -7.81 -10.41 -9.27
C LYS A 204 -7.96 -11.10 -10.62
N ASP A 205 -7.78 -10.37 -11.71
CA ASP A 205 -7.56 -10.98 -13.02
C ASP A 205 -6.08 -11.41 -13.19
N ALA A 206 -5.78 -12.08 -14.29
CA ALA A 206 -4.42 -12.58 -14.54
C ALA A 206 -3.40 -11.46 -14.68
N HIS A 207 -3.78 -10.31 -15.25
CA HIS A 207 -2.89 -9.16 -15.41
C HIS A 207 -2.56 -8.51 -14.06
N GLU A 208 -3.56 -8.41 -13.16
CA GLU A 208 -3.35 -7.92 -11.79
C GLU A 208 -2.39 -8.83 -11.01
N ILE A 209 -2.56 -10.16 -11.13
CA ILE A 209 -1.67 -11.15 -10.49
C ILE A 209 -0.25 -11.06 -11.05
N ASP A 210 -0.08 -10.87 -12.36
CA ASP A 210 1.23 -10.70 -13.00
C ASP A 210 1.94 -9.43 -12.49
N CYS A 211 1.23 -8.32 -12.27
CA CYS A 211 1.77 -7.11 -11.68
C CYS A 211 2.26 -7.34 -10.25
N ILE A 212 1.47 -8.01 -9.39
CA ILE A 212 1.85 -8.35 -8.01
C ILE A 212 3.06 -9.30 -8.01
N ARG A 213 3.07 -10.32 -8.86
CA ARG A 213 4.19 -11.26 -9.00
C ARG A 213 5.48 -10.55 -9.40
N LEU A 214 5.40 -9.59 -10.33
CA LEU A 214 6.55 -8.78 -10.74
C LEU A 214 7.02 -7.86 -9.61
N ALA A 215 6.10 -7.25 -8.87
CA ALA A 215 6.42 -6.43 -7.69
C ALA A 215 7.15 -7.27 -6.62
N GLY A 216 6.64 -8.46 -6.27
CA GLY A 216 7.28 -9.37 -5.32
C GLY A 216 8.68 -9.81 -5.77
N ARG A 217 8.84 -10.14 -7.07
CA ARG A 217 10.15 -10.45 -7.63
C ARG A 217 11.13 -9.28 -7.53
N ALA A 218 10.70 -8.07 -7.85
CA ALA A 218 11.52 -6.87 -7.75
C ALA A 218 11.94 -6.59 -6.30
N THR A 219 11.01 -6.73 -5.35
CA THR A 219 11.27 -6.57 -3.92
C THR A 219 12.32 -7.56 -3.43
N LEU A 220 12.22 -8.83 -3.80
CA LEU A 220 13.24 -9.83 -3.40
C LEU A 220 14.62 -9.55 -4.00
N LEU A 221 14.69 -9.07 -5.24
CA LEU A 221 15.97 -8.65 -5.85
C LEU A 221 16.59 -7.47 -5.09
N VAL A 222 15.77 -6.48 -4.73
CA VAL A 222 16.19 -5.33 -3.92
C VAL A 222 16.66 -5.79 -2.55
N TYR A 223 15.87 -6.59 -1.84
CA TYR A 223 16.22 -7.07 -0.50
C TYR A 223 17.51 -7.89 -0.50
N ARG A 224 17.72 -8.77 -1.49
CA ARG A 224 18.98 -9.51 -1.66
C ARG A 224 20.17 -8.57 -1.86
N ALA A 225 20.04 -7.58 -2.74
CA ALA A 225 21.12 -6.64 -3.01
C ALA A 225 21.44 -5.75 -1.80
N VAL A 226 20.41 -5.33 -1.06
CA VAL A 226 20.57 -4.60 0.21
C VAL A 226 21.27 -5.48 1.24
N TYR A 227 20.79 -6.72 1.47
CA TYR A 227 21.43 -7.68 2.38
C TYR A 227 22.92 -7.85 2.10
N GLN A 228 23.31 -8.03 0.83
CA GLN A 228 24.70 -8.16 0.40
C GLN A 228 25.52 -6.88 0.59
N SER A 229 24.87 -5.75 0.79
CA SER A 229 25.49 -4.42 0.98
C SER A 229 25.56 -3.98 2.43
N LEU A 230 24.93 -4.74 3.36
CA LEU A 230 24.89 -4.38 4.78
C LEU A 230 26.28 -4.48 5.40
N GLN A 231 26.55 -3.56 6.33
CA GLN A 231 27.78 -3.53 7.11
C GLN A 231 27.47 -3.20 8.56
N GLU A 232 28.30 -3.70 9.46
CA GLU A 232 28.24 -3.32 10.88
C GLU A 232 28.38 -1.80 11.06
N GLY A 233 27.63 -1.22 11.97
CA GLY A 233 27.58 0.21 12.23
C GLY A 233 26.58 0.99 11.40
N MET A 234 26.03 0.42 10.30
CA MET A 234 24.98 1.09 9.52
C MET A 234 23.73 1.33 10.37
N THR A 235 23.16 2.52 10.21
CA THR A 235 21.90 2.92 10.83
C THR A 235 20.71 2.58 9.94
N THR A 236 19.49 2.61 10.49
CA THR A 236 18.26 2.50 9.70
C THR A 236 18.20 3.53 8.56
N ARG A 237 18.75 4.73 8.76
CA ARG A 237 18.86 5.76 7.71
C ARG A 237 19.77 5.34 6.56
N ASP A 238 20.90 4.72 6.88
CA ASP A 238 21.86 4.30 5.86
C ASP A 238 21.28 3.14 5.02
N VAL A 239 20.64 2.17 5.67
CA VAL A 239 19.97 1.07 4.95
C VAL A 239 18.80 1.58 4.11
N ARG A 240 18.03 2.56 4.59
CA ARG A 240 16.95 3.18 3.79
C ARG A 240 17.48 3.81 2.50
N LYS A 241 18.67 4.45 2.53
CA LYS A 241 19.31 4.98 1.32
C LYS A 241 19.68 3.87 0.33
N LEU A 242 20.16 2.72 0.84
CA LEU A 242 20.45 1.56 0.00
C LEU A 242 19.17 1.02 -0.65
N ILE A 243 18.08 0.90 0.10
CA ILE A 243 16.78 0.46 -0.40
C ILE A 243 16.28 1.39 -1.50
N GLN A 244 16.30 2.71 -1.26
CA GLN A 244 15.87 3.69 -2.26
C GLN A 244 16.71 3.61 -3.56
N ALA A 245 18.04 3.51 -3.42
CA ALA A 245 18.92 3.36 -4.57
C ALA A 245 18.68 2.04 -5.33
N ALA A 246 18.39 0.95 -4.61
CA ALA A 246 18.10 -0.34 -5.21
C ALA A 246 16.76 -0.34 -5.96
N TYR A 247 15.69 0.23 -5.39
CA TYR A 247 14.41 0.38 -6.09
C TYR A 247 14.51 1.29 -7.30
N GLN A 248 15.23 2.40 -7.20
CA GLN A 248 15.51 3.27 -8.33
C GLN A 248 16.25 2.51 -9.46
N LYS A 249 17.17 1.59 -9.10
CA LYS A 249 17.92 0.79 -10.06
C LYS A 249 17.04 -0.25 -10.77
N VAL A 250 16.11 -0.92 -10.07
CA VAL A 250 15.15 -1.84 -10.69
C VAL A 250 14.04 -1.13 -11.45
N GLY A 251 13.86 0.18 -11.24
CA GLY A 251 12.95 1.03 -12.02
C GLY A 251 11.51 1.05 -11.51
N PHE A 252 11.29 0.77 -10.21
CA PHE A 252 9.99 0.86 -9.56
C PHE A 252 10.06 1.74 -8.32
N GLU A 253 8.92 2.32 -7.93
CA GLU A 253 8.76 2.99 -6.66
C GLU A 253 8.51 1.95 -5.56
N GLY A 254 9.32 2.00 -4.50
CA GLY A 254 9.19 1.07 -3.39
C GLY A 254 9.93 1.57 -2.16
N GLU A 255 9.59 0.96 -1.05
CA GLU A 255 10.21 1.24 0.24
C GLU A 255 10.36 -0.05 1.06
N ALA A 256 11.08 0.02 2.16
CA ALA A 256 11.04 -1.00 3.19
C ALA A 256 11.30 -0.36 4.54
N SER A 257 10.51 -0.77 5.51
CA SER A 257 10.79 -0.53 6.92
C SER A 257 11.92 -1.45 7.37
N LEU A 258 12.77 -0.99 8.27
CA LEU A 258 13.84 -1.78 8.86
C LEU A 258 13.76 -1.70 10.37
N ASN A 259 13.71 -2.86 11.02
CA ASN A 259 13.85 -3.02 12.46
C ASN A 259 15.06 -3.87 12.79
N ILE A 260 15.80 -3.51 13.86
CA ILE A 260 17.08 -4.11 14.24
C ILE A 260 17.04 -4.55 15.70
N GLY A 261 17.49 -5.78 16.00
CA GLY A 261 17.63 -6.31 17.35
C GLY A 261 16.29 -6.42 18.10
N GLU A 262 16.23 -5.90 19.31
CA GLU A 262 15.02 -5.94 20.14
C GLU A 262 13.82 -5.21 19.51
N PHE A 263 14.08 -4.25 18.64
CA PHE A 263 13.01 -3.49 17.96
C PHE A 263 12.25 -4.34 16.93
N THR A 264 12.79 -5.46 16.48
CA THR A 264 12.05 -6.44 15.67
C THR A 264 10.89 -7.07 16.43
N ALA A 265 10.89 -7.00 17.78
CA ALA A 265 9.76 -7.42 18.62
C ALA A 265 8.57 -6.45 18.61
N SER A 266 8.68 -5.31 17.92
CA SER A 266 7.59 -4.36 17.68
C SER A 266 7.15 -4.49 16.22
N PRO A 267 5.97 -5.07 15.92
CA PRO A 267 5.57 -5.41 14.54
C PRO A 267 5.68 -4.26 13.54
N HIS A 268 5.30 -3.05 13.93
CA HIS A 268 5.40 -1.84 13.11
C HIS A 268 6.64 -1.00 13.43
N GLY A 269 7.62 -1.58 14.13
CA GLY A 269 8.90 -0.95 14.38
C GLY A 269 8.94 0.04 15.53
N SER A 270 10.04 0.80 15.58
CA SER A 270 10.33 1.78 16.60
C SER A 270 10.94 3.04 16.00
N THR A 271 10.65 4.19 16.59
CA THR A 271 11.26 5.49 16.25
C THR A 271 12.63 5.69 16.91
N GLN A 272 13.05 4.76 17.78
CA GLN A 272 14.35 4.85 18.45
C GLN A 272 15.49 4.64 17.44
N PRO A 273 16.66 5.29 17.68
CA PRO A 273 17.84 5.06 16.86
C PRO A 273 18.29 3.61 16.91
N GLN A 274 18.56 3.03 15.76
CA GLN A 274 18.95 1.62 15.61
C GLN A 274 20.19 1.53 14.72
N SER A 275 21.11 0.62 15.05
CA SER A 275 22.30 0.35 14.25
C SER A 275 22.61 -1.14 14.21
N ILE A 276 23.16 -1.57 13.07
CA ILE A 276 23.51 -2.96 12.80
C ILE A 276 24.76 -3.33 13.58
N ARG A 277 24.75 -4.52 14.20
CA ARG A 277 25.93 -5.18 14.80
C ARG A 277 25.94 -6.64 14.36
N GLU A 278 27.12 -7.24 14.34
CA GLU A 278 27.24 -8.67 14.06
C GLU A 278 26.40 -9.50 15.07
N GLY A 279 25.72 -10.53 14.58
CA GLY A 279 24.81 -11.37 15.37
C GLY A 279 23.47 -10.73 15.70
N THR A 280 23.21 -9.50 15.26
CA THR A 280 21.92 -8.85 15.45
C THR A 280 20.92 -9.29 14.40
N ILE A 281 19.69 -9.58 14.85
CA ILE A 281 18.56 -9.89 13.96
C ILE A 281 18.02 -8.61 13.30
N LEU A 282 17.67 -8.70 12.05
CA LEU A 282 17.10 -7.62 11.24
C LEU A 282 15.80 -8.10 10.60
N MET A 283 14.87 -7.18 10.41
CA MET A 283 13.59 -7.42 9.71
C MET A 283 13.38 -6.29 8.70
N LEU A 284 13.32 -6.66 7.41
CA LEU A 284 12.86 -5.80 6.31
C LEU A 284 11.42 -6.15 5.98
N ASP A 285 10.59 -5.14 5.74
CA ASP A 285 9.15 -5.27 5.56
C ASP A 285 8.64 -4.16 4.63
N ASP A 286 7.65 -4.41 3.82
CA ASP A 286 7.01 -3.63 2.76
C ASP A 286 7.38 -4.15 1.35
N GLY A 287 7.33 -3.30 0.32
CA GLY A 287 7.59 -3.73 -1.05
C GLY A 287 7.64 -2.60 -2.06
N CYS A 288 7.27 -2.90 -3.29
CA CYS A 288 7.18 -1.92 -4.37
C CYS A 288 5.86 -2.00 -5.12
N MET A 289 5.65 -1.01 -6.00
CA MET A 289 4.43 -0.90 -6.80
C MET A 289 4.75 -1.09 -8.29
N VAL A 290 3.95 -1.92 -8.97
CA VAL A 290 3.99 -2.14 -10.42
C VAL A 290 2.59 -1.89 -10.99
N GLU A 291 2.43 -0.94 -11.90
CA GLU A 291 1.13 -0.54 -12.49
C GLU A 291 0.03 -0.27 -11.44
N GLY A 292 0.43 0.20 -10.26
CA GLY A 292 -0.47 0.48 -9.15
C GLY A 292 -0.75 -0.71 -8.23
N TYR A 293 -0.15 -1.88 -8.44
CA TYR A 293 -0.28 -3.08 -7.61
C TYR A 293 0.97 -3.27 -6.75
N THR A 294 0.76 -3.53 -5.46
CA THR A 294 1.82 -3.66 -4.47
C THR A 294 2.24 -5.12 -4.27
N SER A 295 3.47 -5.32 -3.82
CA SER A 295 3.91 -6.52 -3.10
C SER A 295 4.08 -6.21 -1.62
N ASP A 296 3.94 -7.22 -0.78
CA ASP A 296 4.15 -7.12 0.67
C ASP A 296 5.01 -8.30 1.15
N ILE A 297 6.26 -8.03 1.46
CA ILE A 297 7.26 -9.07 1.71
C ILE A 297 8.05 -8.74 2.97
N THR A 298 7.97 -9.60 3.98
CA THR A 298 8.88 -9.52 5.12
C THR A 298 9.98 -10.57 5.02
N ARG A 299 11.22 -10.13 5.25
CA ARG A 299 12.38 -11.00 5.45
C ARG A 299 13.06 -10.70 6.78
N THR A 300 13.13 -11.70 7.64
CA THR A 300 13.93 -11.66 8.88
C THR A 300 15.21 -12.43 8.69
N PHE A 301 16.35 -11.85 9.06
CA PHE A 301 17.67 -12.43 8.89
C PHE A 301 18.66 -11.92 9.95
N VAL A 302 19.87 -12.48 9.98
CA VAL A 302 20.95 -12.08 10.88
C VAL A 302 22.19 -11.75 10.07
N LEU A 303 22.84 -10.62 10.38
CA LEU A 303 24.17 -10.34 9.86
C LEU A 303 25.21 -11.11 10.71
N GLY A 304 25.82 -12.16 10.14
CA GLY A 304 26.70 -13.07 10.86
C GLY A 304 25.96 -14.31 11.35
N LYS A 305 26.19 -14.72 12.61
CA LYS A 305 25.70 -15.99 13.14
C LYS A 305 24.47 -15.82 14.04
N ALA A 306 23.38 -16.51 13.70
CA ALA A 306 22.17 -16.55 14.50
C ALA A 306 22.33 -17.43 15.75
N THR A 307 21.67 -17.06 16.86
CA THR A 307 21.59 -17.91 18.07
C THR A 307 20.65 -19.10 17.83
N ASP A 308 20.79 -20.15 18.61
CA ASP A 308 19.91 -21.33 18.54
C ASP A 308 18.44 -20.95 18.80
N LYS A 309 18.18 -20.00 19.72
CA LYS A 309 16.84 -19.50 19.99
C LYS A 309 16.24 -18.79 18.77
N MET A 310 17.00 -17.93 18.09
CA MET A 310 16.56 -17.24 16.86
C MET A 310 16.21 -18.25 15.77
N LYS A 311 17.06 -19.26 15.56
CA LYS A 311 16.81 -20.35 14.59
C LYS A 311 15.56 -21.18 14.94
N ALA A 312 15.37 -21.47 16.22
CA ALA A 312 14.18 -22.21 16.68
C ALA A 312 12.89 -21.40 16.42
N VAL A 313 12.90 -20.11 16.75
CA VAL A 313 11.74 -19.22 16.50
C VAL A 313 11.48 -19.06 15.00
N PHE A 314 12.52 -18.83 14.18
CA PHE A 314 12.40 -18.77 12.73
C PHE A 314 11.73 -20.03 12.16
N ASN A 315 12.18 -21.23 12.57
CA ASN A 315 11.62 -22.50 12.10
C ASN A 315 10.14 -22.66 12.49
N ILE A 316 9.71 -22.13 13.64
CA ILE A 316 8.31 -22.15 14.06
C ILE A 316 7.49 -21.21 13.15
N VAL A 317 7.97 -19.99 12.91
CA VAL A 317 7.28 -19.01 12.03
C VAL A 317 7.21 -19.56 10.59
N HIS A 318 8.29 -20.13 10.06
CA HIS A 318 8.30 -20.77 8.75
C HIS A 318 7.27 -21.91 8.62
N LYS A 319 7.14 -22.74 9.66
CA LYS A 319 6.10 -23.79 9.72
C LYS A 319 4.69 -23.18 9.80
N ALA A 320 4.53 -22.08 10.54
CA ALA A 320 3.25 -21.40 10.65
C ALA A 320 2.80 -20.81 9.29
N GLN A 321 3.72 -20.20 8.53
CA GLN A 321 3.49 -19.73 7.17
C GLN A 321 3.06 -20.90 6.25
N SER A 322 3.80 -22.01 6.25
CA SER A 322 3.44 -23.20 5.46
C SER A 322 2.09 -23.79 5.86
N ALA A 323 1.70 -23.70 7.15
CA ALA A 323 0.40 -24.15 7.62
C ALA A 323 -0.74 -23.25 7.13
N ALA A 324 -0.52 -21.92 7.05
CA ALA A 324 -1.47 -20.98 6.46
C ALA A 324 -1.71 -21.27 4.97
N VAL A 325 -0.64 -21.43 4.16
CA VAL A 325 -0.75 -21.83 2.75
C VAL A 325 -1.55 -23.12 2.60
N SER A 326 -1.27 -24.13 3.41
CA SER A 326 -1.95 -25.43 3.36
C SER A 326 -3.44 -25.34 3.72
N ALA A 327 -3.82 -24.39 4.58
CA ALA A 327 -5.19 -24.15 4.98
C ALA A 327 -5.97 -23.25 4.00
N ALA A 328 -5.27 -22.47 3.15
CA ALA A 328 -5.84 -21.55 2.19
C ALA A 328 -6.38 -22.30 0.96
N LYS A 329 -7.58 -22.84 1.09
CA LYS A 329 -8.27 -23.59 0.02
C LYS A 329 -9.55 -22.87 -0.40
N PRO A 330 -9.94 -22.92 -1.68
CA PRO A 330 -11.23 -22.40 -2.11
C PRO A 330 -12.38 -22.94 -1.26
N GLY A 331 -13.29 -22.08 -0.85
CA GLY A 331 -14.41 -22.41 0.03
C GLY A 331 -14.07 -22.42 1.53
N ALA A 332 -12.79 -22.37 1.91
CA ALA A 332 -12.42 -22.31 3.33
C ALA A 332 -12.78 -20.95 3.93
N PRO A 333 -13.32 -20.92 5.16
CA PRO A 333 -13.44 -19.67 5.92
C PRO A 333 -12.08 -19.02 6.14
N LEU A 334 -11.99 -17.71 5.96
CA LEU A 334 -10.75 -16.94 6.15
C LEU A 334 -10.13 -17.14 7.55
N ALA A 335 -10.97 -17.29 8.56
CA ALA A 335 -10.55 -17.56 9.94
C ALA A 335 -9.72 -18.85 10.09
N ASN A 336 -9.93 -19.85 9.22
CA ASN A 336 -9.23 -21.13 9.31
C ASN A 336 -7.75 -20.99 8.94
N VAL A 337 -7.42 -20.04 8.08
CA VAL A 337 -6.02 -19.77 7.69
C VAL A 337 -5.24 -19.19 8.87
N ASP A 338 -5.78 -18.14 9.52
CA ASP A 338 -5.19 -17.61 10.76
C ASP A 338 -5.10 -18.67 11.86
N ALA A 339 -6.17 -19.46 12.05
CA ALA A 339 -6.19 -20.49 13.07
C ALA A 339 -5.11 -21.58 12.84
N ALA A 340 -4.83 -21.94 11.59
CA ALA A 340 -3.81 -22.94 11.26
C ALA A 340 -2.40 -22.43 11.59
N ALA A 341 -2.06 -21.21 11.18
CA ALA A 341 -0.76 -20.60 11.52
C ALA A 341 -0.61 -20.40 13.03
N ARG A 342 -1.63 -19.85 13.67
CA ARG A 342 -1.66 -19.57 15.11
C ARG A 342 -1.53 -20.84 15.95
N LYS A 343 -2.13 -21.95 15.50
CA LYS A 343 -1.99 -23.25 16.16
C LYS A 343 -0.54 -23.71 16.24
N VAL A 344 0.23 -23.57 15.15
CA VAL A 344 1.67 -23.94 15.13
C VAL A 344 2.44 -23.12 16.17
N VAL A 345 2.18 -21.83 16.26
CA VAL A 345 2.81 -20.91 17.21
C VAL A 345 2.45 -21.28 18.66
N ILE A 346 1.18 -21.56 18.94
CA ILE A 346 0.69 -21.95 20.28
C ILE A 346 1.26 -23.31 20.71
N ASP A 347 1.22 -24.31 19.83
CA ASP A 347 1.74 -25.67 20.11
C ASP A 347 3.25 -25.66 20.41
N ALA A 348 3.99 -24.70 19.85
CA ALA A 348 5.40 -24.47 20.13
C ALA A 348 5.68 -23.70 21.44
N GLY A 349 4.65 -23.39 22.24
CA GLY A 349 4.78 -22.69 23.53
C GLY A 349 4.71 -21.16 23.47
N TYR A 350 4.43 -20.58 22.28
CA TYR A 350 4.28 -19.13 22.10
C TYR A 350 2.78 -18.70 22.11
N GLY A 351 2.02 -19.16 23.09
CA GLY A 351 0.62 -18.86 23.34
C GLY A 351 0.37 -18.25 24.71
N PRO A 352 -0.92 -18.09 25.08
CA PRO A 352 -2.13 -18.29 24.26
C PRO A 352 -2.50 -17.08 23.38
N GLY A 353 -3.39 -17.30 22.42
CA GLY A 353 -4.05 -16.26 21.64
C GLY A 353 -3.08 -15.31 20.92
N PHE A 354 -3.21 -14.01 21.20
CA PHE A 354 -2.41 -12.95 20.59
C PHE A 354 -1.17 -12.55 21.41
N LYS A 355 -0.71 -13.37 22.36
CA LYS A 355 0.38 -13.00 23.29
C LYS A 355 1.72 -12.76 22.57
N TYR A 356 2.10 -13.64 21.66
CA TYR A 356 3.35 -13.54 20.91
C TYR A 356 3.12 -13.36 19.42
N PHE A 357 2.07 -13.95 18.86
CA PHE A 357 1.59 -13.67 17.53
C PHE A 357 0.46 -12.63 17.62
N THR A 358 0.83 -11.35 17.58
CA THR A 358 0.02 -10.24 18.07
C THR A 358 -1.01 -9.70 17.06
N HIS A 359 -0.93 -10.08 15.81
CA HIS A 359 -1.81 -9.64 14.73
C HIS A 359 -2.43 -10.84 13.98
N ARG A 360 -3.29 -10.58 13.01
CA ARG A 360 -3.84 -11.59 12.09
C ARG A 360 -2.73 -12.13 11.20
N VAL A 361 -2.95 -13.33 10.60
CA VAL A 361 -1.94 -13.96 9.73
C VAL A 361 -1.81 -13.29 8.37
N GLY A 362 -2.74 -12.40 8.00
CA GLY A 362 -2.65 -11.68 6.74
C GLY A 362 -3.91 -10.90 6.36
N HIS A 363 -3.80 -10.19 5.27
CA HIS A 363 -4.83 -9.30 4.72
C HIS A 363 -4.84 -9.39 3.20
N GLY A 364 -5.94 -9.00 2.57
CA GLY A 364 -5.99 -8.79 1.13
C GLY A 364 -5.05 -7.66 0.73
N MET A 365 -4.51 -7.78 -0.46
CA MET A 365 -3.61 -6.81 -1.05
C MET A 365 -3.85 -6.67 -2.54
N GLY A 366 -3.37 -5.59 -3.12
CA GLY A 366 -3.54 -5.31 -4.54
C GLY A 366 -3.11 -3.89 -4.84
N MET A 367 -4.06 -3.00 -5.15
CA MET A 367 -3.76 -1.59 -5.35
C MET A 367 -3.54 -0.84 -4.04
N ASP A 368 -4.12 -1.29 -2.95
CA ASP A 368 -3.76 -0.86 -1.60
C ASP A 368 -2.99 -2.00 -0.93
N MET A 369 -1.99 -1.64 -0.11
CA MET A 369 -1.23 -2.60 0.69
C MET A 369 -2.18 -3.44 1.55
N HIS A 370 -3.12 -2.79 2.21
CA HIS A 370 -4.17 -3.43 3.01
C HIS A 370 -5.53 -3.21 2.34
N GLU A 371 -6.10 -4.26 1.75
CA GLU A 371 -7.47 -4.26 1.25
C GLU A 371 -8.24 -5.53 1.67
N TRP A 372 -9.50 -5.60 1.35
CA TRP A 372 -10.33 -6.78 1.62
C TRP A 372 -9.89 -8.00 0.79
N PRO A 373 -10.03 -9.25 1.34
CA PRO A 373 -10.52 -9.60 2.68
C PRO A 373 -9.38 -9.75 3.71
N TYR A 374 -9.71 -10.14 4.96
CA TYR A 374 -8.73 -10.31 6.04
C TYR A 374 -8.78 -11.72 6.62
N PHE A 375 -7.61 -12.34 6.84
CA PHE A 375 -7.47 -13.62 7.53
C PHE A 375 -7.69 -13.46 9.03
N VAL A 376 -8.94 -13.33 9.46
CA VAL A 376 -9.28 -13.16 10.87
C VAL A 376 -10.69 -13.68 11.14
N ARG A 377 -10.95 -14.07 12.40
CA ARG A 377 -12.25 -14.60 12.78
C ARG A 377 -13.36 -13.57 12.67
N ASN A 378 -13.12 -12.36 13.21
CA ASN A 378 -14.05 -11.24 13.13
C ASN A 378 -13.24 -10.00 12.84
N ASN A 379 -13.66 -9.21 11.88
CA ASN A 379 -12.98 -7.98 11.60
C ASN A 379 -13.76 -6.79 12.20
N MET A 380 -13.07 -5.68 12.46
CA MET A 380 -13.64 -4.51 13.14
C MET A 380 -14.71 -3.78 12.32
N PHE A 381 -14.77 -4.03 11.01
CA PHE A 381 -15.78 -3.44 10.12
C PHE A 381 -17.03 -4.32 9.97
N GLY A 382 -17.14 -5.40 10.76
CA GLY A 382 -18.21 -6.38 10.66
C GLY A 382 -17.84 -7.56 9.76
N TRP A 383 -18.56 -8.63 9.94
CA TRP A 383 -18.27 -9.90 9.32
C TRP A 383 -18.98 -10.10 7.96
N GLU A 384 -19.90 -9.22 7.59
CA GLU A 384 -20.69 -9.28 6.35
C GLU A 384 -19.82 -9.34 5.08
N LEU A 385 -18.57 -8.89 5.20
CA LEU A 385 -17.55 -8.95 4.17
C LEU A 385 -16.52 -10.06 4.40
N HIS A 386 -16.88 -11.12 5.14
CA HIS A 386 -16.08 -12.34 5.26
C HIS A 386 -16.49 -13.37 4.19
N PRO A 387 -16.07 -13.20 2.96
CA PRO A 387 -16.26 -14.24 1.98
C PRO A 387 -15.43 -15.46 2.43
N VAL A 388 -15.85 -16.63 1.99
CA VAL A 388 -14.94 -17.76 1.92
C VAL A 388 -13.86 -17.47 0.88
N LEU A 389 -12.71 -18.09 1.00
CA LEU A 389 -11.67 -18.02 -0.01
C LEU A 389 -12.22 -18.42 -1.39
N LYS A 390 -11.88 -17.65 -2.39
CA LYS A 390 -12.20 -17.92 -3.79
C LYS A 390 -10.90 -17.93 -4.60
N PRO A 391 -10.86 -18.61 -5.73
CA PRO A 391 -9.74 -18.49 -6.66
C PRO A 391 -9.47 -17.03 -7.03
N ASN A 392 -8.21 -16.72 -7.26
CA ASN A 392 -7.71 -15.40 -7.64
C ASN A 392 -7.83 -14.30 -6.57
N MET A 393 -7.99 -14.66 -5.32
CA MET A 393 -7.68 -13.74 -4.21
C MET A 393 -6.18 -13.71 -3.98
N VAL A 394 -5.64 -12.52 -3.70
CA VAL A 394 -4.25 -12.34 -3.27
C VAL A 394 -4.26 -11.70 -1.89
N LEU A 395 -3.54 -12.32 -0.95
CA LEU A 395 -3.45 -11.89 0.44
C LEU A 395 -2.01 -12.05 0.93
N SER A 396 -1.62 -11.29 1.95
CA SER A 396 -0.37 -11.56 2.66
C SER A 396 -0.47 -12.85 3.48
N ASP A 397 0.66 -13.52 3.70
CA ASP A 397 0.82 -14.64 4.64
C ASP A 397 2.03 -14.34 5.51
N GLU A 398 1.78 -13.71 6.67
CA GLU A 398 2.75 -12.99 7.49
C GLU A 398 2.76 -13.41 8.97
N PRO A 399 2.81 -14.71 9.33
CA PRO A 399 2.89 -15.08 10.73
C PRO A 399 4.16 -14.54 11.39
N GLY A 400 4.04 -14.16 12.66
CA GLY A 400 5.18 -13.65 13.42
C GLY A 400 5.16 -14.09 14.89
N ILE A 401 6.35 -14.14 15.50
CA ILE A 401 6.56 -14.31 16.94
C ILE A 401 7.40 -13.15 17.45
N TYR A 402 6.84 -12.38 18.38
CA TYR A 402 7.44 -11.18 18.94
C TYR A 402 7.70 -11.33 20.44
N ILE A 403 8.99 -11.43 20.82
CA ILE A 403 9.44 -11.65 22.20
C ILE A 403 9.95 -10.33 22.75
N ARG A 404 9.08 -9.57 23.40
CA ARG A 404 9.41 -8.23 23.92
C ARG A 404 10.67 -8.23 24.78
N GLY A 405 11.57 -7.27 24.49
CA GLY A 405 12.87 -7.14 25.14
C GLY A 405 13.94 -8.13 24.63
N GLU A 406 13.62 -8.91 23.61
CA GLU A 406 14.58 -9.82 22.99
C GLU A 406 14.63 -9.60 21.47
N PHE A 407 13.69 -10.16 20.72
CA PHE A 407 13.58 -10.02 19.26
C PHE A 407 12.22 -10.51 18.75
N GLY A 408 11.93 -10.20 17.48
CA GLY A 408 10.81 -10.74 16.72
C GLY A 408 11.28 -11.40 15.42
N VAL A 409 10.47 -12.32 14.93
CA VAL A 409 10.58 -12.92 13.60
C VAL A 409 9.23 -12.83 12.93
N ARG A 410 9.17 -12.25 11.74
CA ARG A 410 8.07 -12.33 10.77
C ARG A 410 8.62 -12.83 9.45
N LEU A 411 7.92 -13.73 8.81
CA LEU A 411 8.16 -14.15 7.43
C LEU A 411 6.89 -13.92 6.66
N GLU A 412 7.00 -13.30 5.50
CA GLU A 412 5.85 -12.91 4.71
C GLU A 412 6.11 -13.07 3.23
N ASP A 413 5.12 -13.61 2.57
CA ASP A 413 5.03 -13.71 1.12
C ASP A 413 3.58 -13.50 0.68
N ASP A 414 3.40 -12.99 -0.54
CA ASP A 414 2.09 -12.83 -1.16
C ASP A 414 1.50 -14.18 -1.52
N LEU A 415 0.34 -14.52 -0.95
CA LEU A 415 -0.38 -15.77 -1.17
C LEU A 415 -1.48 -15.56 -2.23
N HIS A 416 -1.41 -16.31 -3.31
CA HIS A 416 -2.43 -16.37 -4.35
C HIS A 416 -3.26 -17.64 -4.22
N THR A 417 -4.59 -17.50 -4.14
CA THR A 417 -5.51 -18.63 -4.15
C THR A 417 -5.79 -19.09 -5.57
N THR A 418 -5.64 -20.39 -5.82
CA THR A 418 -5.89 -21.04 -7.10
C THR A 418 -7.18 -21.88 -7.07
N GLU A 419 -7.58 -22.50 -8.18
CA GLU A 419 -8.73 -23.41 -8.22
C GLU A 419 -8.59 -24.60 -7.26
N ASN A 420 -7.35 -25.05 -6.96
CA ASN A 420 -7.09 -26.27 -6.22
C ASN A 420 -6.47 -26.05 -4.82
N GLY A 421 -6.17 -24.80 -4.44
CA GLY A 421 -5.50 -24.46 -3.19
C GLY A 421 -4.93 -23.07 -3.20
N ALA A 422 -3.69 -22.93 -2.72
CA ALA A 422 -2.95 -21.66 -2.77
C ALA A 422 -1.48 -21.89 -3.10
N GLU A 423 -0.84 -20.87 -3.64
CA GLU A 423 0.60 -20.79 -3.90
C GLU A 423 1.15 -19.47 -3.35
N LEU A 424 2.44 -19.44 -3.03
CA LEU A 424 3.13 -18.20 -2.77
C LEU A 424 3.67 -17.63 -4.08
N LEU A 425 3.52 -16.32 -4.29
CA LEU A 425 4.03 -15.63 -5.49
C LEU A 425 5.56 -15.44 -5.45
N THR A 426 6.14 -15.59 -4.27
CA THR A 426 7.59 -15.53 -4.00
C THR A 426 8.02 -16.73 -3.16
N PRO A 427 9.28 -17.19 -3.27
CA PRO A 427 9.76 -18.31 -2.48
C PRO A 427 9.95 -17.93 -1.01
N GLN A 428 9.55 -18.81 -0.09
CA GLN A 428 9.78 -18.66 1.34
C GLN A 428 11.27 -18.47 1.64
N SER A 429 11.58 -17.68 2.68
CA SER A 429 12.96 -17.52 3.17
C SER A 429 13.50 -18.85 3.72
N PRO A 430 14.64 -19.36 3.24
CA PRO A 430 15.14 -20.67 3.66
C PRO A 430 15.81 -20.67 5.04
N SER A 431 16.42 -19.56 5.47
CA SER A 431 17.09 -19.46 6.77
C SER A 431 17.35 -18.01 7.19
N LEU A 432 17.71 -17.83 8.47
CA LEU A 432 18.15 -16.53 9.01
C LEU A 432 19.52 -16.09 8.50
N GLU A 433 20.41 -17.03 8.20
CA GLU A 433 21.82 -16.74 7.87
C GLU A 433 22.03 -16.61 6.35
N ASP A 434 21.13 -17.17 5.56
CA ASP A 434 21.09 -17.02 4.11
C ASP A 434 19.63 -16.93 3.62
N PRO A 435 18.99 -15.77 3.81
CA PRO A 435 17.55 -15.61 3.56
C PRO A 435 17.17 -15.63 2.07
N PHE A 436 18.16 -15.57 1.18
CA PHE A 436 17.97 -15.47 -0.27
C PHE A 436 18.64 -16.60 -1.07
N ALA A 437 19.06 -17.71 -0.41
CA ALA A 437 19.75 -18.82 -1.06
C ALA A 437 18.96 -19.49 -2.20
N ASN A 438 17.64 -19.42 -2.15
CA ASN A 438 16.73 -20.00 -3.16
C ASN A 438 16.30 -19.02 -4.26
N LEU A 439 16.88 -17.82 -4.31
CA LEU A 439 16.67 -16.86 -5.40
C LEU A 439 17.70 -17.09 -6.53
N SER A 440 17.22 -17.59 -7.64
CA SER A 440 17.99 -17.73 -8.89
C SER A 440 18.27 -16.39 -9.57
#